data_2a1496c2968b8ab9958522ddcd565c38
#
_entry.id   2a1496c2968b8ab9958522ddcd565c38
#
_cell.length_a   1.000
_cell.length_b   1.000
_cell.length_c   1.000
_cell.angle_alpha   90.00
_cell.angle_beta   90.00
_cell.angle_gamma   90.00
#
_symmetry.space_group_name_H-M   'P 1'
#
loop_
_entity.id
_entity.type
_entity.pdbx_description
1 polymer ?
#
loop_
_entity_poly.entity_id
_entity_poly.type
_entity_poly.pdbx_seq_one_letter_code
_entity_poly.pdbx_strand_id
1 'polypeptide(L)'
;HGGSGVTPARRIIAAAGAMERPFPLRGWTLPGVMTGGAAQILLKSAGLVEDDIVFAGCGPLLYLVAAQYCRAGHPPRLIIETTPRKNLAAALPHLPRALLAASYLSKGLGLIRELRAAGVRIERGVEQVEIEGEDAVRGVKWRIGKRWHHPEASRIALHQGVMPNVNLAMALRCQHVWHDRQRCTRPGLDAWAPSRQP
;
A
#
# COMPACT_ATOMS: atom_id res chain seq x y z
N HIS A 1 1.30 23.61 27.04
CA HIS A 1 2.73 23.63 27.29
C HIS A 1 3.26 22.20 27.25
N GLY A 2 3.91 21.79 26.14
CA GLY A 2 4.58 20.49 26.05
C GLY A 2 5.97 20.60 26.64
N GLY A 3 6.22 19.99 27.80
CA GLY A 3 7.56 19.81 28.36
C GLY A 3 8.16 18.49 27.88
N SER A 4 9.48 18.44 27.60
CA SER A 4 10.22 17.22 27.44
C SER A 4 10.75 16.74 28.78
N GLY A 5 10.68 15.46 29.07
CA GLY A 5 11.19 14.85 30.30
C GLY A 5 11.82 13.49 30.05
N VAL A 6 12.74 13.09 30.94
CA VAL A 6 13.34 11.76 30.93
C VAL A 6 12.61 10.89 31.94
N THR A 7 12.06 9.77 31.50
CA THR A 7 11.38 8.79 32.35
C THR A 7 12.23 7.52 32.45
N PRO A 8 12.65 7.10 33.62
CA PRO A 8 13.35 5.83 33.78
C PRO A 8 12.39 4.67 33.52
N ALA A 9 12.78 3.72 32.68
CA ALA A 9 12.01 2.53 32.38
C ALA A 9 12.89 1.29 32.35
N ARG A 10 12.41 0.20 32.95
CA ARG A 10 13.10 -1.09 32.90
C ARG A 10 12.93 -1.82 31.57
N ARG A 11 11.82 -1.56 30.89
CA ARG A 11 11.49 -2.13 29.58
C ARG A 11 10.73 -1.12 28.76
N ILE A 12 10.96 -1.13 27.46
CA ILE A 12 10.27 -0.26 26.50
C ILE A 12 9.59 -1.15 25.48
N ILE A 13 8.31 -0.92 25.22
CA ILE A 13 7.56 -1.54 24.14
C ILE A 13 7.49 -0.54 23.00
N ALA A 14 8.21 -0.84 21.90
CA ALA A 14 8.19 -0.01 20.71
C ALA A 14 7.04 -0.46 19.77
N ALA A 15 5.95 0.31 19.74
CA ALA A 15 4.82 0.10 18.85
C ALA A 15 4.85 1.14 17.71
N ALA A 16 5.95 1.18 16.96
CA ALA A 16 6.24 2.21 15.95
C ALA A 16 5.38 2.08 14.66
N GLY A 17 4.58 1.03 14.54
CA GLY A 17 3.72 0.78 13.40
C GLY A 17 4.46 0.42 12.11
N ALA A 18 3.83 0.69 10.99
CA ALA A 18 4.37 0.45 9.66
C ALA A 18 4.28 1.72 8.82
N MET A 19 5.15 1.83 7.84
CA MET A 19 5.13 2.89 6.83
C MET A 19 4.84 2.30 5.47
N GLU A 20 4.27 3.10 4.60
CA GLU A 20 4.01 2.67 3.23
C GLU A 20 5.32 2.52 2.45
N ARG A 21 5.40 1.47 1.67
CA ARG A 21 6.58 1.23 0.83
C ARG A 21 6.64 2.27 -0.28
N PRO A 22 7.76 2.99 -0.44
CA PRO A 22 7.97 3.86 -1.59
C PRO A 22 7.80 3.08 -2.90
N PHE A 23 7.17 3.72 -3.88
CA PHE A 23 6.99 3.16 -5.21
C PHE A 23 7.61 4.10 -6.25
N PRO A 24 8.95 4.07 -6.41
CA PRO A 24 9.71 4.99 -7.25
C PRO A 24 9.54 4.67 -8.74
N LEU A 25 8.39 5.03 -9.30
CA LEU A 25 8.13 5.01 -10.73
C LEU A 25 8.25 6.42 -11.31
N ARG A 26 8.34 6.55 -12.63
CA ARG A 26 8.43 7.86 -13.28
C ARG A 26 7.26 8.74 -12.86
N GLY A 27 7.53 9.95 -12.39
CA GLY A 27 6.53 10.94 -11.99
C GLY A 27 5.95 10.77 -10.58
N TRP A 28 6.43 9.83 -9.77
CA TRP A 28 5.87 9.53 -8.44
C TRP A 28 5.96 10.67 -7.41
N THR A 29 6.77 11.69 -7.68
CA THR A 29 6.95 12.88 -6.83
C THR A 29 6.18 14.11 -7.33
N LEU A 30 5.45 14.00 -8.43
CA LEU A 30 4.68 15.11 -8.96
C LEU A 30 3.56 15.52 -8.00
N PRO A 31 3.26 16.82 -7.87
CA PRO A 31 2.05 17.31 -7.22
C PRO A 31 0.81 16.61 -7.79
N GLY A 32 -0.06 16.08 -6.91
CA GLY A 32 -1.20 15.24 -7.29
C GLY A 32 -0.95 13.75 -7.09
N VAL A 33 0.29 13.34 -6.79
CA VAL A 33 0.59 11.97 -6.35
C VAL A 33 0.64 11.92 -4.83
N MET A 34 0.02 10.90 -4.26
CA MET A 34 0.10 10.58 -2.85
C MET A 34 0.23 9.07 -2.63
N THR A 35 0.49 8.65 -1.42
CA THR A 35 0.41 7.22 -1.08
C THR A 35 -1.03 6.81 -0.78
N GLY A 36 -1.39 5.53 -0.97
CA GLY A 36 -2.69 5.00 -0.61
C GLY A 36 -3.00 5.17 0.87
N GLY A 37 -1.98 5.07 1.74
CA GLY A 37 -2.10 5.35 3.17
C GLY A 37 -2.39 6.81 3.47
N ALA A 38 -1.77 7.76 2.75
CA ALA A 38 -2.09 9.17 2.89
C ALA A 38 -3.54 9.46 2.48
N ALA A 39 -3.99 8.91 1.35
CA ALA A 39 -5.38 9.00 0.91
C ALA A 39 -6.35 8.45 1.97
N GLN A 40 -6.02 7.32 2.61
CA GLN A 40 -6.81 6.74 3.69
C GLN A 40 -6.85 7.64 4.94
N ILE A 41 -5.71 8.24 5.31
CA ILE A 41 -5.63 9.13 6.47
C ILE A 41 -6.48 10.38 6.23
N LEU A 42 -6.39 11.02 5.09
CA LEU A 42 -7.20 12.18 4.72
C LEU A 42 -8.68 11.86 4.83
N LEU A 43 -9.13 10.75 4.27
CA LEU A 43 -10.51 10.28 4.37
C LEU A 43 -10.94 10.08 5.82
N LYS A 44 -10.15 9.38 6.64
CA LYS A 44 -10.57 8.99 8.00
C LYS A 44 -10.46 10.11 9.03
N SER A 45 -9.44 10.96 8.93
CA SER A 45 -9.17 12.00 9.93
C SER A 45 -9.85 13.32 9.63
N ALA A 46 -10.05 13.64 8.36
CA ALA A 46 -10.56 14.93 7.93
C ALA A 46 -11.81 14.85 7.02
N GLY A 47 -12.26 13.64 6.68
CA GLY A 47 -13.35 13.47 5.71
C GLY A 47 -13.00 13.99 4.31
N LEU A 48 -11.71 14.22 4.05
CA LEU A 48 -11.25 14.71 2.75
C LEU A 48 -11.07 13.57 1.81
N VAL A 49 -11.68 13.65 0.65
CA VAL A 49 -11.54 12.74 -0.47
C VAL A 49 -11.18 13.51 -1.72
N GLU A 50 -10.37 12.89 -2.55
CA GLU A 50 -10.05 13.41 -3.89
C GLU A 50 -10.97 12.73 -4.89
N ASP A 51 -11.75 13.51 -5.61
CA ASP A 51 -12.59 13.02 -6.70
C ASP A 51 -11.75 12.55 -7.88
N ASP A 52 -12.27 11.62 -8.65
CA ASP A 52 -11.63 11.08 -9.87
C ASP A 52 -10.22 10.49 -9.65
N ILE A 53 -9.94 10.03 -8.42
CA ILE A 53 -8.63 9.47 -8.07
C ILE A 53 -8.37 8.13 -8.77
N VAL A 54 -7.14 7.93 -9.22
CA VAL A 54 -6.64 6.65 -9.71
C VAL A 54 -5.79 5.99 -8.64
N PHE A 55 -6.09 4.74 -8.31
CA PHE A 55 -5.25 3.92 -7.44
C PHE A 55 -4.33 3.05 -8.28
N ALA A 56 -3.03 3.05 -8.00
CA ALA A 56 -2.07 2.21 -8.69
C ALA A 56 -1.14 1.47 -7.71
N GLY A 57 -0.98 0.17 -7.92
CA GLY A 57 -0.12 -0.66 -7.07
C GLY A 57 -0.60 -2.08 -6.88
N CYS A 58 -0.35 -2.67 -5.71
CA CYS A 58 -0.70 -4.05 -5.42
C CYS A 58 -1.10 -4.28 -3.96
N GLY A 59 -1.71 -5.43 -3.72
CA GLY A 59 -2.03 -5.93 -2.39
C GLY A 59 -3.42 -5.56 -1.88
N PRO A 60 -3.85 -6.21 -0.78
CA PRO A 60 -5.23 -6.10 -0.29
C PRO A 60 -5.58 -4.71 0.24
N LEU A 61 -4.60 -3.95 0.74
CA LEU A 61 -4.85 -2.60 1.26
C LEU A 61 -5.25 -1.63 0.13
N LEU A 62 -4.73 -1.79 -1.07
CA LEU A 62 -5.15 -1.03 -2.24
C LEU A 62 -6.67 -1.12 -2.45
N TYR A 63 -7.20 -2.34 -2.45
CA TYR A 63 -8.64 -2.59 -2.60
C TYR A 63 -9.46 -2.11 -1.40
N LEU A 64 -8.90 -2.23 -0.18
CA LEU A 64 -9.56 -1.77 1.03
C LEU A 64 -9.75 -0.25 1.02
N VAL A 65 -8.70 0.51 0.69
CA VAL A 65 -8.79 1.98 0.64
C VAL A 65 -9.74 2.41 -0.48
N ALA A 66 -9.66 1.80 -1.66
CA ALA A 66 -10.59 2.06 -2.74
C ALA A 66 -12.06 1.80 -2.36
N ALA A 67 -12.35 0.70 -1.64
CA ALA A 67 -13.69 0.41 -1.14
C ALA A 67 -14.14 1.43 -0.07
N GLN A 68 -13.24 1.94 0.76
CA GLN A 68 -13.57 3.01 1.71
C GLN A 68 -13.95 4.31 1.00
N TYR A 69 -13.32 4.62 -0.12
CA TYR A 69 -13.71 5.73 -1.00
C TYR A 69 -15.10 5.52 -1.59
N CYS A 70 -15.43 4.31 -2.06
CA CYS A 70 -16.79 3.99 -2.52
C CYS A 70 -17.84 4.19 -1.42
N ARG A 71 -17.56 3.73 -0.19
CA ARG A 71 -18.46 3.90 0.97
C ARG A 71 -18.64 5.37 1.38
N ALA A 72 -17.65 6.20 1.11
CA ALA A 72 -17.72 7.64 1.31
C ALA A 72 -18.49 8.38 0.20
N GLY A 73 -18.95 7.66 -0.85
CA GLY A 73 -19.67 8.28 -1.97
C GLY A 73 -18.77 8.77 -3.12
N HIS A 74 -17.46 8.53 -3.03
CA HIS A 74 -16.45 8.97 -3.99
C HIS A 74 -15.70 7.78 -4.61
N PRO A 75 -16.35 6.97 -5.46
CA PRO A 75 -15.72 5.81 -6.06
C PRO A 75 -14.51 6.21 -6.90
N PRO A 76 -13.35 5.52 -6.75
CA PRO A 76 -12.20 5.77 -7.60
C PRO A 76 -12.55 5.53 -9.07
N ARG A 77 -11.97 6.32 -9.95
CA ARG A 77 -12.16 6.14 -11.40
C ARG A 77 -11.57 4.84 -11.90
N LEU A 78 -10.42 4.44 -11.37
CA LEU A 78 -9.65 3.33 -11.91
C LEU A 78 -8.72 2.75 -10.83
N ILE A 79 -8.57 1.43 -10.85
CA ILE A 79 -7.52 0.72 -10.11
C ILE A 79 -6.59 0.04 -11.12
N ILE A 80 -5.31 0.37 -11.07
CA ILE A 80 -4.23 -0.22 -11.87
C ILE A 80 -3.49 -1.22 -10.98
N GLU A 81 -3.79 -2.51 -11.13
CA GLU A 81 -3.18 -3.56 -10.33
C GLU A 81 -1.88 -4.07 -10.98
N THR A 82 -0.76 -3.87 -10.28
CA THR A 82 0.59 -4.20 -10.75
C THR A 82 1.06 -5.60 -10.34
N THR A 83 0.20 -6.44 -9.76
CA THR A 83 0.56 -7.81 -9.40
C THR A 83 0.85 -8.63 -10.66
N PRO A 84 2.06 -9.20 -10.81
CA PRO A 84 2.39 -10.01 -11.97
C PRO A 84 1.48 -11.24 -12.09
N ARG A 85 1.02 -11.55 -13.29
CA ARG A 85 0.17 -12.74 -13.55
C ARG A 85 0.82 -14.05 -13.11
N LYS A 86 2.15 -14.15 -13.17
CA LYS A 86 2.90 -15.31 -12.67
C LYS A 86 2.68 -15.59 -11.18
N ASN A 87 2.40 -14.55 -10.38
CA ASN A 87 2.15 -14.73 -8.95
C ASN A 87 0.83 -15.47 -8.70
N LEU A 88 -0.16 -15.33 -9.58
CA LEU A 88 -1.40 -16.09 -9.49
C LEU A 88 -1.17 -17.57 -9.72
N ALA A 89 -0.38 -17.92 -10.72
CA ALA A 89 0.01 -19.32 -10.99
C ALA A 89 0.82 -19.90 -9.82
N ALA A 90 1.78 -19.13 -9.27
CA ALA A 90 2.56 -19.51 -8.11
C ALA A 90 1.72 -19.66 -6.81
N ALA A 91 0.55 -19.04 -6.75
CA ALA A 91 -0.35 -19.17 -5.60
C ALA A 91 -1.20 -20.46 -5.63
N LEU A 92 -1.41 -21.08 -6.79
CA LEU A 92 -2.24 -22.28 -6.95
C LEU A 92 -1.89 -23.44 -5.98
N PRO A 93 -0.61 -23.82 -5.79
CA PRO A 93 -0.26 -24.89 -4.84
C PRO A 93 -0.62 -24.57 -3.38
N HIS A 94 -0.78 -23.28 -3.04
CA HIS A 94 -1.14 -22.83 -1.70
C HIS A 94 -2.65 -22.73 -1.48
N LEU A 95 -3.46 -22.98 -2.50
CA LEU A 95 -4.92 -22.86 -2.45
C LEU A 95 -5.56 -23.72 -1.34
N PRO A 96 -5.21 -25.00 -1.13
CA PRO A 96 -5.79 -25.80 -0.04
C PRO A 96 -5.56 -25.17 1.34
N ARG A 97 -4.35 -24.63 1.56
CA ARG A 97 -4.02 -23.93 2.82
C ARG A 97 -4.74 -22.58 2.94
N ALA A 98 -4.94 -21.90 1.84
CA ALA A 98 -5.69 -20.64 1.81
C ALA A 98 -7.18 -20.84 2.12
N LEU A 99 -7.76 -21.99 1.78
CA LEU A 99 -9.14 -22.34 2.11
C LEU A 99 -9.36 -22.49 3.63
N LEU A 100 -8.33 -22.84 4.39
CA LEU A 100 -8.39 -22.83 5.87
C LEU A 100 -8.57 -21.40 6.42
N ALA A 101 -8.26 -20.40 5.65
CA ALA A 101 -8.42 -18.98 5.95
C ALA A 101 -9.56 -18.34 5.11
N ALA A 102 -10.65 -19.10 4.89
CA ALA A 102 -11.76 -18.70 4.00
C ALA A 102 -12.36 -17.33 4.34
N SER A 103 -12.34 -16.92 5.62
CA SER A 103 -12.82 -15.61 6.06
C SER A 103 -12.02 -14.44 5.45
N TYR A 104 -10.72 -14.61 5.22
CA TYR A 104 -9.91 -13.59 4.55
C TYR A 104 -10.16 -13.58 3.04
N LEU A 105 -10.34 -14.76 2.44
CA LEU A 105 -10.68 -14.87 1.01
C LEU A 105 -12.04 -14.24 0.73
N SER A 106 -13.06 -14.53 1.55
CA SER A 106 -14.40 -13.95 1.41
C SER A 106 -14.39 -12.43 1.55
N LYS A 107 -13.63 -11.89 2.52
CA LYS A 107 -13.43 -10.44 2.67
C LYS A 107 -12.80 -9.84 1.41
N GLY A 108 -11.75 -10.43 0.86
CA GLY A 108 -11.10 -9.95 -0.35
C GLY A 108 -12.03 -9.97 -1.57
N LEU A 109 -12.80 -11.06 -1.74
CA LEU A 109 -13.81 -11.16 -2.80
C LEU A 109 -14.94 -10.15 -2.60
N GLY A 110 -15.35 -9.91 -1.35
CA GLY A 110 -16.33 -8.88 -0.99
C GLY A 110 -15.91 -7.49 -1.44
N LEU A 111 -14.65 -7.10 -1.17
CA LEU A 111 -14.10 -5.82 -1.63
C LEU A 111 -14.14 -5.69 -3.16
N ILE A 112 -13.76 -6.74 -3.88
CA ILE A 112 -13.77 -6.72 -5.36
C ILE A 112 -15.20 -6.60 -5.89
N ARG A 113 -16.18 -7.28 -5.27
CA ARG A 113 -17.60 -7.16 -5.64
C ARG A 113 -18.12 -5.75 -5.39
N GLU A 114 -17.81 -5.18 -4.22
CA GLU A 114 -18.19 -3.82 -3.85
C GLU A 114 -17.67 -2.80 -4.85
N LEU A 115 -16.40 -2.87 -5.20
CA LEU A 115 -15.77 -1.99 -6.19
C LEU A 115 -16.42 -2.10 -7.57
N ARG A 116 -16.70 -3.33 -8.01
CA ARG A 116 -17.38 -3.56 -9.29
C ARG A 116 -18.81 -3.04 -9.29
N ALA A 117 -19.54 -3.24 -8.20
CA ALA A 117 -20.89 -2.72 -8.03
C ALA A 117 -20.94 -1.19 -8.05
N ALA A 118 -19.88 -0.53 -7.54
CA ALA A 118 -19.69 0.92 -7.61
C ALA A 118 -19.19 1.41 -8.99
N GLY A 119 -19.05 0.53 -9.98
CA GLY A 119 -18.59 0.90 -11.32
C GLY A 119 -17.08 1.13 -11.46
N VAL A 120 -16.29 0.80 -10.44
CA VAL A 120 -14.83 1.00 -10.46
C VAL A 120 -14.19 0.06 -11.47
N ARG A 121 -13.46 0.62 -12.42
CA ARG A 121 -12.70 -0.12 -13.41
C ARG A 121 -11.42 -0.66 -12.77
N ILE A 122 -11.11 -1.96 -12.97
CA ILE A 122 -9.92 -2.61 -12.42
C ILE A 122 -9.11 -3.20 -13.56
N GLU A 123 -7.93 -2.63 -13.82
CA GLU A 123 -6.98 -3.12 -14.82
C GLU A 123 -5.95 -4.04 -14.13
N ARG A 124 -5.80 -5.25 -14.65
CA ARG A 124 -4.95 -6.29 -14.08
C ARG A 124 -3.90 -6.78 -15.06
N GLY A 125 -2.81 -7.31 -14.50
CA GLY A 125 -1.71 -7.81 -15.31
C GLY A 125 -0.92 -6.69 -15.94
N VAL A 126 -0.90 -5.55 -15.29
CA VAL A 126 -0.13 -4.38 -15.68
C VAL A 126 1.34 -4.65 -15.41
N GLU A 127 2.18 -4.45 -16.42
CA GLU A 127 3.61 -4.72 -16.38
C GLU A 127 4.44 -3.47 -16.09
N GLN A 128 3.93 -2.32 -16.50
CA GLN A 128 4.61 -1.03 -16.35
C GLN A 128 3.59 0.07 -16.11
N VAL A 129 3.92 0.98 -15.20
CA VAL A 129 3.13 2.18 -14.88
C VAL A 129 4.07 3.36 -14.86
N GLU A 130 3.66 4.47 -15.44
CA GLU A 130 4.34 5.75 -15.37
C GLU A 130 3.31 6.85 -15.17
N ILE A 131 3.69 7.90 -14.45
CA ILE A 131 2.87 9.09 -14.23
C ILE A 131 3.37 10.18 -15.16
N GLU A 132 2.45 10.83 -15.83
CA GLU A 132 2.73 11.86 -16.82
C GLU A 132 2.38 13.24 -16.26
N GLY A 133 3.25 14.21 -16.53
CA GLY A 133 3.12 15.59 -16.11
C GLY A 133 4.47 16.28 -16.04
N GLU A 134 4.46 17.59 -15.86
CA GLU A 134 5.65 18.44 -15.66
C GLU A 134 5.63 19.05 -14.26
N ASP A 135 4.76 20.03 -14.02
CA ASP A 135 4.59 20.66 -12.71
C ASP A 135 3.58 19.96 -11.80
N ALA A 136 2.68 19.16 -12.38
CA ALA A 136 1.67 18.37 -11.69
C ALA A 136 1.26 17.18 -12.55
N VAL A 137 0.55 16.22 -11.93
CA VAL A 137 -0.01 15.07 -12.63
C VAL A 137 -1.01 15.53 -13.69
N ARG A 138 -0.86 15.04 -14.92
CA ARG A 138 -1.80 15.23 -16.04
C ARG A 138 -2.38 13.90 -16.55
N GLY A 139 -1.68 12.81 -16.27
CA GLY A 139 -2.10 11.49 -16.73
C GLY A 139 -1.35 10.36 -16.06
N VAL A 140 -1.82 9.17 -16.32
CA VAL A 140 -1.14 7.93 -15.97
C VAL A 140 -1.12 7.02 -17.20
N LYS A 141 0.02 6.44 -17.50
CA LYS A 141 0.11 5.44 -18.55
C LYS A 141 0.52 4.09 -17.99
N TRP A 142 -0.04 3.04 -18.57
CA TRP A 142 0.35 1.67 -18.22
C TRP A 142 0.37 0.77 -19.43
N ARG A 143 1.10 -0.33 -19.30
CA ARG A 143 1.26 -1.30 -20.36
C ARG A 143 0.77 -2.69 -19.92
N ILE A 144 0.01 -3.31 -20.80
CA ILE A 144 -0.40 -4.72 -20.72
C ILE A 144 0.05 -5.41 -22.01
N GLY A 145 1.03 -6.29 -21.94
CA GLY A 145 1.66 -6.88 -23.12
C GLY A 145 2.30 -5.82 -24.02
N LYS A 146 1.81 -5.68 -25.25
CA LYS A 146 2.27 -4.68 -26.22
C LYS A 146 1.44 -3.40 -26.25
N ARG A 147 0.32 -3.35 -25.52
CA ARG A 147 -0.64 -2.25 -25.59
C ARG A 147 -0.44 -1.25 -24.45
N TRP A 148 -0.30 0.02 -24.81
CA TRP A 148 -0.28 1.15 -23.89
C TRP A 148 -1.65 1.79 -23.73
N HIS A 149 -1.94 2.28 -22.55
CA HIS A 149 -3.13 3.05 -22.20
C HIS A 149 -2.69 4.37 -21.57
N HIS A 150 -3.34 5.47 -21.90
CA HIS A 150 -2.93 6.84 -21.51
C HIS A 150 -4.13 7.70 -21.13
N PRO A 151 -4.91 7.38 -20.08
CA PRO A 151 -5.96 8.27 -19.65
C PRO A 151 -5.40 9.48 -18.91
N GLU A 152 -6.10 10.59 -19.04
CA GLU A 152 -5.88 11.75 -18.18
C GLU A 152 -6.18 11.38 -16.73
N ALA A 153 -5.41 11.94 -15.80
CA ALA A 153 -5.61 11.82 -14.36
C ALA A 153 -4.95 13.02 -13.67
N SER A 154 -5.59 13.56 -12.66
CA SER A 154 -5.05 14.68 -11.87
C SER A 154 -4.65 14.25 -10.46
N ARG A 155 -5.10 13.09 -10.01
CA ARG A 155 -4.85 12.54 -8.67
C ARG A 155 -4.54 11.07 -8.74
N ILE A 156 -3.43 10.66 -8.13
CA ILE A 156 -2.99 9.27 -8.14
C ILE A 156 -2.57 8.87 -6.72
N ALA A 157 -3.14 7.76 -6.25
CA ALA A 157 -2.74 7.12 -5.01
C ALA A 157 -1.91 5.86 -5.30
N LEU A 158 -0.66 5.84 -4.86
CA LEU A 158 0.26 4.74 -5.05
C LEU A 158 0.31 3.82 -3.82
N HIS A 159 0.30 2.50 -4.04
CA HIS A 159 0.43 1.52 -2.96
C HIS A 159 1.19 0.27 -3.39
N GLN A 160 2.36 0.03 -2.78
CA GLN A 160 3.18 -1.18 -3.02
C GLN A 160 3.39 -2.01 -1.73
N GLY A 161 2.39 -1.97 -0.86
CA GLY A 161 2.46 -2.62 0.43
C GLY A 161 3.08 -1.75 1.52
N VAL A 162 3.26 -2.34 2.69
CA VAL A 162 3.81 -1.67 3.87
C VAL A 162 5.08 -2.35 4.35
N MET A 163 5.91 -1.62 5.06
CA MET A 163 7.11 -2.13 5.71
C MET A 163 7.17 -1.65 7.18
N PRO A 164 7.81 -2.41 8.07
CA PRO A 164 7.96 -1.99 9.46
C PRO A 164 8.65 -0.63 9.57
N ASN A 165 8.16 0.22 10.48
CA ASN A 165 8.89 1.43 10.84
C ASN A 165 10.02 1.06 11.80
N VAL A 166 11.24 0.99 11.26
CA VAL A 166 12.44 0.58 12.01
C VAL A 166 13.23 1.75 12.59
N ASN A 167 12.79 2.99 12.38
CA ASN A 167 13.54 4.19 12.76
C ASN A 167 13.91 4.22 14.25
N LEU A 168 12.96 3.90 15.13
CA LEU A 168 13.21 3.85 16.56
C LEU A 168 14.23 2.75 16.93
N ALA A 169 14.08 1.56 16.34
CA ALA A 169 15.01 0.45 16.58
C ALA A 169 16.41 0.76 16.05
N MET A 170 16.52 1.48 14.93
CA MET A 170 17.80 1.94 14.39
C MET A 170 18.43 3.00 15.31
N ALA A 171 17.67 3.95 15.80
CA ALA A 171 18.13 4.96 16.75
C ALA A 171 18.64 4.32 18.06
N LEU A 172 18.02 3.23 18.49
CA LEU A 172 18.42 2.44 19.65
C LEU A 172 19.57 1.45 19.34
N ARG A 173 20.12 1.46 18.12
CA ARG A 173 21.20 0.57 17.65
C ARG A 173 20.86 -0.92 17.78
N CYS A 174 19.58 -1.29 17.71
CA CYS A 174 19.19 -2.70 17.71
C CYS A 174 19.70 -3.39 16.44
N GLN A 175 20.01 -4.69 16.55
CA GLN A 175 20.37 -5.50 15.40
C GLN A 175 19.21 -5.53 14.39
N HIS A 176 19.55 -5.46 13.10
CA HIS A 176 18.59 -5.51 12.00
C HIS A 176 18.92 -6.66 11.06
N VAL A 177 17.89 -7.33 10.57
CA VAL A 177 18.02 -8.42 9.62
C VAL A 177 17.19 -8.10 8.37
N TRP A 178 17.74 -8.42 7.20
CA TRP A 178 17.01 -8.37 5.95
C TRP A 178 16.04 -9.55 5.84
N HIS A 179 14.82 -9.29 5.40
CA HIS A 179 13.81 -10.31 5.22
C HIS A 179 13.44 -10.43 3.73
N ASP A 180 13.95 -11.48 3.07
CA ASP A 180 13.84 -11.64 1.61
C ASP A 180 12.42 -11.66 1.08
N ARG A 181 11.50 -12.36 1.76
CA ARG A 181 10.10 -12.43 1.31
C ARG A 181 9.40 -11.08 1.39
N GLN A 182 9.69 -10.28 2.41
CA GLN A 182 9.09 -8.97 2.60
C GLN A 182 9.90 -7.86 1.92
N ARG A 183 11.11 -8.16 1.47
CA ARG A 183 12.00 -7.17 0.84
C ARG A 183 12.16 -5.90 1.69
N CYS A 184 12.38 -6.08 2.97
CA CYS A 184 12.59 -4.98 3.91
C CYS A 184 13.46 -5.41 5.08
N THR A 185 14.06 -4.42 5.74
CA THR A 185 14.77 -4.61 6.99
C THR A 185 13.78 -4.64 8.15
N ARG A 186 14.03 -5.46 9.14
CA ARG A 186 13.28 -5.52 10.39
C ARG A 186 14.23 -5.67 11.57
N PRO A 187 13.84 -5.27 12.79
CA PRO A 187 14.63 -5.55 13.98
C PRO A 187 14.82 -7.06 14.16
N GLY A 188 16.02 -7.46 14.54
CA GLY A 188 16.30 -8.83 14.97
C GLY A 188 15.50 -9.14 16.24
N LEU A 189 14.83 -10.28 16.25
CA LEU A 189 14.03 -10.75 17.38
C LEU A 189 14.74 -11.95 18.03
N ASP A 190 14.72 -12.04 19.36
CA ASP A 190 15.07 -13.26 20.06
C ASP A 190 13.83 -14.17 20.27
N ALA A 191 14.00 -15.25 21.01
CA ALA A 191 12.92 -16.21 21.30
C ALA A 191 11.72 -15.58 22.04
N TRP A 192 11.89 -14.41 22.65
CA TRP A 192 10.88 -13.67 23.41
C TRP A 192 10.36 -12.44 22.65
N ALA A 193 10.72 -12.31 21.37
CA ALA A 193 10.40 -11.18 20.50
C ALA A 193 10.95 -9.79 20.91
N PRO A 194 11.80 -9.57 21.93
CA PRO A 194 12.53 -8.32 22.01
C PRO A 194 13.63 -8.24 20.94
N SER A 195 13.89 -7.03 20.45
CA SER A 195 15.03 -6.80 19.59
C SER A 195 16.33 -6.91 20.41
N ARG A 196 17.32 -7.63 19.90
CA ARG A 196 18.65 -7.66 20.51
C ARG A 196 19.34 -6.32 20.30
N GLN A 197 19.87 -5.76 21.38
CA GLN A 197 20.94 -4.76 21.29
C GLN A 197 22.28 -5.49 21.16
N PRO A 198 23.28 -4.90 20.47
CA PRO A 198 24.62 -5.45 20.37
C PRO A 198 25.32 -5.46 21.74
#